data_2269fa9e9fd0953424ea40d431c7574d
#
_entry.id   2269fa9e9fd0953424ea40d431c7574d
#
_cell.length_a   1.000
_cell.length_b   1.000
_cell.length_c   1.000
_cell.angle_alpha   90.00
_cell.angle_beta   90.00
_cell.angle_gamma   90.00
#
_symmetry.space_group_name_H-M   'P 1'
#
loop_
_entity.id
_entity.type
_entity.pdbx_description
1 polymer ?
#
loop_
_entity_poly.entity_id
_entity_poly.type
_entity_poly.pdbx_seq_one_letter_code
_entity_poly.pdbx_strand_id
1 'polypeptide(L)'
;LFVRARSASASNSDMTYTNMDYTAHIQSNGDLKVTEYVTVKLKDRGRTWRQLFQHFTLDSTQANDITDISVSSVTDNKVYSEKSYSDTDTNRISTVTWDSEAANSWYIAKTTSGGTPYGDYHSSEDAPAVSAPGSTPLTTEVELGWNIPVTTSGEYTYKLKMTFKN
;
A
#
# COMPACT_ATOMS: atom_id res chain seq x y z
N LEU A 1 -5.20 -16.23 -9.94
CA LEU A 1 -5.22 -14.91 -9.32
C LEU A 1 -3.91 -14.20 -9.65
N PHE A 2 -3.92 -13.22 -10.56
CA PHE A 2 -2.74 -12.42 -10.85
C PHE A 2 -2.85 -11.12 -10.07
N VAL A 3 -2.24 -11.04 -8.90
CA VAL A 3 -1.94 -9.77 -8.27
C VAL A 3 -0.80 -9.17 -9.06
N ARG A 4 -1.07 -8.20 -9.93
CA ARG A 4 -0.02 -7.41 -10.57
C ARG A 4 0.41 -6.33 -9.58
N ALA A 5 1.39 -6.63 -8.76
CA ALA A 5 2.20 -5.59 -8.17
C ALA A 5 2.98 -4.92 -9.31
N ARG A 6 2.57 -3.74 -9.73
CA ARG A 6 3.40 -2.90 -10.58
C ARG A 6 4.47 -2.30 -9.67
N SER A 7 5.63 -2.93 -9.64
CA SER A 7 6.83 -2.25 -9.16
C SER A 7 7.04 -1.05 -10.07
N ALA A 8 7.03 0.15 -9.50
CA ALA A 8 7.53 1.32 -10.21
C ALA A 8 9.01 1.04 -10.52
N SER A 9 9.29 0.79 -11.80
CA SER A 9 10.64 0.63 -12.31
C SER A 9 11.31 2.00 -12.31
N ALA A 10 11.92 2.38 -11.19
CA ALA A 10 12.87 3.49 -11.18
C ALA A 10 14.13 3.04 -11.90
N SER A 11 14.36 3.60 -13.06
CA SER A 11 15.61 3.44 -13.81
C SER A 11 16.74 4.20 -13.10
N ASN A 12 17.35 3.62 -12.18
CA ASN A 12 18.42 3.92 -11.25
C ASN A 12 17.90 3.67 -9.84
N SER A 13 18.08 2.47 -9.39
CA SER A 13 17.54 1.87 -8.19
C SER A 13 17.94 2.61 -6.91
N ASP A 14 17.32 3.78 -6.65
CA ASP A 14 17.42 4.44 -5.35
C ASP A 14 16.71 3.63 -4.27
N MET A 15 15.75 2.80 -4.68
CA MET A 15 15.08 1.81 -3.86
C MET A 15 15.15 0.44 -4.53
N THR A 16 15.49 -0.59 -3.75
CA THR A 16 15.56 -1.97 -4.22
C THR A 16 14.82 -2.87 -3.24
N TYR A 17 13.95 -3.74 -3.73
CA TYR A 17 13.41 -4.83 -2.95
C TYR A 17 14.48 -5.92 -2.85
N THR A 18 14.96 -6.20 -1.64
CA THR A 18 15.97 -7.22 -1.37
C THR A 18 15.36 -8.55 -0.94
N ASN A 19 14.12 -8.51 -0.43
CA ASN A 19 13.33 -9.69 -0.13
C ASN A 19 11.83 -9.38 -0.24
N MET A 20 11.04 -10.36 -0.74
CA MET A 20 9.58 -10.31 -0.78
C MET A 20 9.05 -11.72 -0.52
N ASP A 21 8.52 -11.95 0.67
CA ASP A 21 7.90 -13.22 1.06
C ASP A 21 6.40 -13.05 1.22
N TYR A 22 5.64 -13.92 0.58
CA TYR A 22 4.18 -13.92 0.62
C TYR A 22 3.65 -15.21 1.20
N THR A 23 2.66 -15.08 2.08
CA THR A 23 1.78 -16.18 2.48
C THR A 23 0.35 -15.78 2.15
N ALA A 24 -0.33 -16.60 1.36
CA ALA A 24 -1.69 -16.35 0.93
C ALA A 24 -2.58 -17.54 1.29
N HIS A 25 -3.71 -17.29 1.94
CA HIS A 25 -4.69 -18.30 2.34
C HIS A 25 -6.06 -17.97 1.77
N ILE A 26 -6.58 -18.86 0.90
CA ILE A 26 -7.95 -18.77 0.42
C ILE A 26 -8.89 -19.26 1.52
N GLN A 27 -9.86 -18.43 1.87
CA GLN A 27 -10.89 -18.73 2.85
C GLN A 27 -12.05 -19.51 2.21
N SER A 28 -12.87 -20.16 3.01
CA SER A 28 -14.03 -20.92 2.52
C SER A 28 -15.06 -20.08 1.77
N ASN A 29 -15.12 -18.78 2.03
CA ASN A 29 -15.99 -17.81 1.34
C ASN A 29 -15.35 -17.22 0.06
N GLY A 30 -14.15 -17.66 -0.32
CA GLY A 30 -13.42 -17.16 -1.49
C GLY A 30 -12.47 -15.99 -1.20
N ASP A 31 -12.53 -15.39 -0.03
CA ASP A 31 -11.61 -14.29 0.34
C ASP A 31 -10.16 -14.78 0.39
N LEU A 32 -9.23 -13.90 0.04
CA LEU A 32 -7.79 -14.17 0.07
C LEU A 32 -7.13 -13.35 1.19
N LYS A 33 -6.68 -14.03 2.24
CA LYS A 33 -5.83 -13.43 3.28
C LYS A 33 -4.37 -13.47 2.87
N VAL A 34 -3.75 -12.29 2.81
CA VAL A 34 -2.34 -12.14 2.44
C VAL A 34 -1.55 -11.61 3.61
N THR A 35 -0.40 -12.22 3.85
CA THR A 35 0.66 -11.66 4.70
C THR A 35 1.91 -11.53 3.83
N GLU A 36 2.43 -10.33 3.74
CA GLU A 36 3.64 -10.01 2.99
C GLU A 36 4.72 -9.50 3.95
N TYR A 37 5.94 -10.00 3.76
CA TYR A 37 7.14 -9.41 4.33
C TYR A 37 7.95 -8.82 3.19
N VAL A 38 8.12 -7.52 3.20
CA VAL A 38 8.87 -6.79 2.19
C VAL A 38 10.08 -6.12 2.81
N THR A 39 11.27 -6.41 2.28
CA THR A 39 12.52 -5.74 2.67
C THR A 39 12.94 -4.80 1.57
N VAL A 40 13.07 -3.53 1.91
CA VAL A 40 13.50 -2.47 0.99
C VAL A 40 14.84 -1.92 1.42
N LYS A 41 15.74 -1.75 0.45
CA LYS A 41 16.99 -1.02 0.62
C LYS A 41 16.85 0.34 -0.04
N LEU A 42 16.97 1.38 0.78
CA LEU A 42 16.92 2.78 0.37
C LEU A 42 18.34 3.32 0.27
N LYS A 43 18.65 3.99 -0.84
CA LYS A 43 19.94 4.64 -1.06
C LYS A 43 19.83 6.13 -0.79
N ASP A 44 20.93 6.72 -0.34
CA ASP A 44 21.05 8.17 -0.26
C ASP A 44 21.03 8.74 -1.69
N ARG A 45 20.07 9.62 -1.92
CA ARG A 45 19.86 10.32 -3.19
C ARG A 45 19.97 11.84 -3.06
N GLY A 46 20.54 12.32 -1.94
CA GLY A 46 20.54 13.75 -1.59
C GLY A 46 19.18 14.29 -1.16
N ARG A 47 18.19 13.41 -0.93
CA ARG A 47 16.84 13.71 -0.44
C ARG A 47 16.43 12.69 0.60
N THR A 48 15.44 13.03 1.40
CA THR A 48 14.86 12.13 2.40
C THR A 48 13.81 11.20 1.80
N TRP A 49 13.68 10.02 2.41
CA TRP A 49 12.57 9.11 2.24
C TRP A 49 11.61 9.30 3.41
N ARG A 50 10.31 9.28 3.13
CA ARG A 50 9.26 9.48 4.13
C ARG A 50 8.08 8.53 3.97
N GLN A 51 7.85 8.05 2.75
CA GLN A 51 6.67 7.28 2.40
C GLN A 51 7.02 6.19 1.40
N LEU A 52 6.45 5.02 1.61
CA LEU A 52 6.50 3.87 0.69
C LEU A 52 5.07 3.47 0.36
N PHE A 53 4.85 2.83 -0.79
CA PHE A 53 3.52 2.44 -1.20
C PHE A 53 3.50 1.24 -2.16
N GLN A 54 2.34 0.60 -2.23
CA GLN A 54 2.01 -0.41 -3.25
C GLN A 54 0.67 -0.05 -3.90
N HIS A 55 0.53 -0.33 -5.19
CA HIS A 55 -0.72 -0.14 -5.92
C HIS A 55 -1.42 -1.48 -6.17
N PHE A 56 -2.75 -1.47 -6.06
CA PHE A 56 -3.61 -2.59 -6.38
C PHE A 56 -4.75 -2.15 -7.30
N THR A 57 -5.15 -3.04 -8.19
CA THR A 57 -6.39 -2.90 -8.95
C THR A 57 -7.41 -3.84 -8.35
N LEU A 58 -8.48 -3.30 -7.79
CA LEU A 58 -9.65 -4.05 -7.38
C LEU A 58 -10.54 -4.26 -8.60
N ASP A 59 -11.07 -5.47 -8.76
CA ASP A 59 -11.83 -5.88 -9.94
C ASP A 59 -13.13 -6.55 -9.50
N SER A 60 -14.25 -6.12 -10.04
CA SER A 60 -15.58 -6.60 -9.69
C SER A 60 -15.82 -8.10 -9.93
N THR A 61 -14.91 -8.79 -10.62
CA THR A 61 -15.02 -10.22 -10.93
C THR A 61 -14.01 -11.08 -10.21
N GLN A 62 -13.10 -10.48 -9.43
CA GLN A 62 -12.03 -11.21 -8.76
C GLN A 62 -11.87 -10.73 -7.31
N ALA A 63 -11.00 -9.75 -7.08
CA ALA A 63 -10.78 -9.14 -5.79
C ALA A 63 -11.49 -7.79 -5.79
N ASN A 64 -12.73 -7.77 -5.31
CA ASN A 64 -13.59 -6.59 -5.42
C ASN A 64 -13.44 -5.58 -4.28
N ASP A 65 -12.74 -5.96 -3.20
CA ASP A 65 -12.53 -5.08 -2.05
C ASP A 65 -11.25 -5.49 -1.31
N ILE A 66 -10.72 -4.58 -0.49
CA ILE A 66 -9.56 -4.81 0.37
C ILE A 66 -9.88 -4.36 1.79
N THR A 67 -9.68 -5.27 2.74
CA THR A 67 -10.02 -5.07 4.17
C THR A 67 -8.94 -5.64 5.08
N ASP A 68 -9.15 -5.52 6.40
CA ASP A 68 -8.28 -6.10 7.43
C ASP A 68 -6.81 -5.72 7.27
N ILE A 69 -6.57 -4.47 6.83
CA ILE A 69 -5.23 -3.98 6.57
C ILE A 69 -4.51 -3.74 7.88
N SER A 70 -3.27 -4.18 7.95
CA SER A 70 -2.33 -3.78 9.00
C SER A 70 -0.92 -3.69 8.45
N VAL A 71 -0.18 -2.72 8.95
CA VAL A 71 1.21 -2.45 8.58
C VAL A 71 2.06 -2.37 9.83
N SER A 72 3.23 -2.99 9.80
CA SER A 72 4.21 -2.86 10.87
C SER A 72 5.64 -2.86 10.32
N SER A 73 6.53 -2.13 10.97
CA SER A 73 7.97 -2.25 10.77
C SER A 73 8.49 -3.42 11.61
N VAL A 74 9.06 -4.41 10.93
CA VAL A 74 9.75 -5.53 11.60
C VAL A 74 11.10 -5.05 12.14
N THR A 75 11.79 -4.22 11.36
CA THR A 75 13.11 -3.66 11.73
C THR A 75 13.04 -2.86 13.02
N ASP A 76 12.02 -2.01 13.18
CA ASP A 76 11.89 -1.12 14.33
C ASP A 76 10.95 -1.68 15.41
N ASN A 77 10.39 -2.88 15.18
CA ASN A 77 9.38 -3.50 16.05
C ASN A 77 8.21 -2.55 16.36
N LYS A 78 7.68 -1.91 15.33
CA LYS A 78 6.65 -0.86 15.45
C LYS A 78 5.39 -1.23 14.67
N VAL A 79 4.24 -1.21 15.35
CA VAL A 79 2.93 -1.28 14.69
C VAL A 79 2.52 0.11 14.24
N TYR A 80 2.09 0.24 12.99
CA TYR A 80 1.66 1.49 12.39
C TYR A 80 0.16 1.68 12.59
N SER A 81 -0.26 2.91 12.84
CA SER A 81 -1.67 3.27 12.97
C SER A 81 -2.25 3.73 11.63
N GLU A 82 -3.53 3.48 11.41
CA GLU A 82 -4.24 4.03 10.26
C GLU A 82 -4.40 5.54 10.38
N LYS A 83 -4.23 6.25 9.26
CA LYS A 83 -4.52 7.67 9.10
C LYS A 83 -5.22 7.92 7.78
N SER A 84 -5.96 9.01 7.69
CA SER A 84 -6.46 9.52 6.40
C SER A 84 -5.29 9.87 5.48
N TYR A 85 -5.44 9.64 4.18
CA TYR A 85 -4.46 10.06 3.18
C TYR A 85 -4.17 11.56 3.27
N SER A 86 -5.21 12.38 3.47
CA SER A 86 -5.06 13.83 3.60
C SER A 86 -4.20 14.26 4.79
N ASP A 87 -4.15 13.45 5.86
CA ASP A 87 -3.34 13.69 7.05
C ASP A 87 -1.89 13.22 6.91
N THR A 88 -1.55 12.64 5.77
CA THR A 88 -0.22 12.08 5.47
C THR A 88 0.35 12.60 4.14
N ASP A 89 -0.27 13.63 3.56
CA ASP A 89 0.16 14.23 2.30
C ASP A 89 1.56 14.86 2.43
N THR A 90 2.50 14.30 1.69
CA THR A 90 3.90 14.76 1.66
C THR A 90 4.08 16.18 1.14
N ASN A 91 3.09 16.74 0.45
CA ASN A 91 3.10 18.14 0.00
C ASN A 91 2.66 19.12 1.09
N ARG A 92 1.95 18.65 2.11
CA ARG A 92 1.39 19.46 3.19
C ARG A 92 2.24 19.41 4.46
N ILE A 93 2.84 18.25 4.77
CA ILE A 93 3.61 18.02 5.98
C ILE A 93 5.10 18.22 5.67
N SER A 94 5.75 19.08 6.41
CA SER A 94 7.19 19.33 6.24
C SER A 94 8.03 18.13 6.69
N THR A 95 9.25 18.04 6.20
CA THR A 95 10.21 17.01 6.65
C THR A 95 10.54 17.16 8.15
N VAL A 96 10.51 18.39 8.66
CA VAL A 96 10.84 18.68 10.06
C VAL A 96 9.78 18.17 11.04
N THR A 97 8.50 18.22 10.66
CA THR A 97 7.38 17.81 11.50
C THR A 97 6.88 16.39 11.19
N TRP A 98 7.37 15.79 10.10
CA TRP A 98 6.91 14.49 9.61
C TRP A 98 6.90 13.39 10.68
N ASP A 99 8.00 13.25 11.44
CA ASP A 99 8.13 12.18 12.41
C ASP A 99 7.11 12.27 13.55
N SER A 100 6.66 13.48 13.88
CA SER A 100 5.63 13.70 14.90
C SER A 100 4.20 13.68 14.34
N GLU A 101 4.02 14.04 13.08
CA GLU A 101 2.69 14.20 12.48
C GLU A 101 2.21 12.99 11.68
N ALA A 102 3.11 12.35 10.92
CA ALA A 102 2.74 11.32 9.96
C ALA A 102 3.45 9.97 10.11
N ALA A 103 4.70 9.95 10.58
CA ALA A 103 5.47 8.72 10.64
C ALA A 103 4.82 7.63 11.51
N ASN A 104 5.14 6.36 11.21
CA ASN A 104 4.56 5.18 11.85
C ASN A 104 3.04 5.07 11.66
N SER A 105 2.55 5.50 10.51
CA SER A 105 1.16 5.33 10.11
C SER A 105 1.06 4.74 8.71
N TRP A 106 -0.14 4.29 8.34
CA TRP A 106 -0.46 3.83 7.00
C TRP A 106 -1.80 4.41 6.57
N TYR A 107 -2.03 4.43 5.28
CA TYR A 107 -3.29 4.86 4.67
C TYR A 107 -3.65 3.96 3.49
N ILE A 108 -4.91 3.96 3.12
CA ILE A 108 -5.37 3.42 1.84
C ILE A 108 -6.15 4.50 1.09
N ALA A 109 -5.77 4.74 -0.16
CA ALA A 109 -6.34 5.80 -0.97
C ALA A 109 -6.78 5.30 -2.35
N LYS A 110 -7.80 5.93 -2.90
CA LYS A 110 -8.15 5.81 -4.32
C LYS A 110 -7.11 6.54 -5.16
N THR A 111 -6.75 5.95 -6.29
CA THR A 111 -5.83 6.59 -7.22
C THR A 111 -6.46 6.78 -8.60
N THR A 112 -5.94 7.74 -9.34
CA THR A 112 -6.18 7.84 -10.78
C THR A 112 -5.53 6.66 -11.50
N SER A 113 -5.85 6.44 -12.76
CA SER A 113 -5.17 5.44 -13.61
C SER A 113 -3.66 5.68 -13.74
N GLY A 114 -3.20 6.90 -13.48
CA GLY A 114 -1.77 7.26 -13.43
C GLY A 114 -1.12 7.01 -12.07
N GLY A 115 -1.86 6.48 -11.08
CA GLY A 115 -1.36 6.15 -9.76
C GLY A 115 -1.26 7.35 -8.80
N THR A 116 -1.95 8.47 -9.08
CA THR A 116 -1.97 9.63 -8.18
C THR A 116 -3.11 9.50 -7.19
N PRO A 117 -2.85 9.43 -5.88
CA PRO A 117 -3.89 9.42 -4.85
C PRO A 117 -4.71 10.71 -4.86
N TYR A 118 -6.03 10.59 -4.64
CA TYR A 118 -6.92 11.75 -4.61
C TYR A 118 -7.93 11.76 -3.45
N GLY A 119 -8.00 10.70 -2.65
CA GLY A 119 -8.88 10.62 -1.48
C GLY A 119 -8.82 9.26 -0.83
N ASP A 120 -9.31 9.16 0.40
CA ASP A 120 -9.37 7.89 1.12
C ASP A 120 -10.19 6.85 0.37
N TYR A 121 -9.78 5.59 0.48
CA TYR A 121 -10.58 4.45 0.05
C TYR A 121 -11.38 3.92 1.25
N HIS A 122 -12.68 3.74 1.06
CA HIS A 122 -13.57 3.15 2.04
C HIS A 122 -14.09 1.81 1.54
N SER A 123 -13.72 0.73 2.24
CA SER A 123 -14.20 -0.62 1.95
C SER A 123 -15.73 -0.64 1.81
N SER A 124 -16.22 -1.42 0.88
CA SER A 124 -17.62 -1.53 0.44
C SER A 124 -18.23 -0.30 -0.23
N GLU A 125 -17.86 0.93 0.14
CA GLU A 125 -18.37 2.15 -0.49
C GLU A 125 -17.69 2.44 -1.84
N ASP A 126 -16.37 2.31 -1.88
CA ASP A 126 -15.55 2.58 -3.06
C ASP A 126 -15.18 1.30 -3.84
N ALA A 127 -15.59 0.14 -3.33
CA ALA A 127 -15.40 -1.14 -4.00
C ALA A 127 -16.09 -1.13 -5.37
N PRO A 128 -15.46 -1.69 -6.44
CA PRO A 128 -16.10 -1.76 -7.73
C PRO A 128 -17.40 -2.57 -7.65
N ALA A 129 -18.49 -2.00 -8.13
CA ALA A 129 -19.80 -2.65 -8.14
C ALA A 129 -19.74 -3.94 -8.97
N VAL A 130 -20.47 -4.97 -8.50
CA VAL A 130 -20.55 -6.25 -9.22
C VAL A 130 -21.07 -6.00 -10.63
N SER A 131 -20.32 -6.43 -11.62
CA SER A 131 -20.70 -6.30 -13.03
C SER A 131 -21.74 -7.35 -13.44
N ALA A 132 -22.66 -6.99 -14.32
CA ALA A 132 -23.57 -7.95 -14.91
C ALA A 132 -22.80 -9.01 -15.73
N PRO A 133 -23.26 -10.28 -15.80
CA PRO A 133 -22.63 -11.29 -16.61
C PRO A 133 -22.41 -10.84 -18.05
N GLY A 134 -21.18 -10.96 -18.56
CA GLY A 134 -20.81 -10.59 -19.92
C GLY A 134 -20.48 -9.10 -20.14
N SER A 135 -20.59 -8.26 -19.11
CA SER A 135 -20.13 -6.87 -19.19
C SER A 135 -18.63 -6.74 -18.88
N THR A 136 -18.04 -5.60 -19.26
CA THR A 136 -16.67 -5.28 -18.88
C THR A 136 -16.59 -5.14 -17.36
N PRO A 137 -15.61 -5.79 -16.68
CA PRO A 137 -15.42 -5.63 -15.26
C PRO A 137 -15.17 -4.17 -14.88
N LEU A 138 -15.79 -3.72 -13.80
CA LEU A 138 -15.48 -2.44 -13.19
C LEU A 138 -14.24 -2.57 -12.31
N THR A 139 -13.41 -1.54 -12.27
CA THR A 139 -12.18 -1.54 -11.48
C THR A 139 -12.08 -0.28 -10.61
N THR A 140 -11.43 -0.43 -9.46
CA THR A 140 -10.99 0.68 -8.62
C THR A 140 -9.49 0.54 -8.38
N GLU A 141 -8.73 1.58 -8.69
CA GLU A 141 -7.30 1.63 -8.41
C GLU A 141 -7.08 2.17 -7.00
N VAL A 142 -6.29 1.46 -6.20
CA VAL A 142 -5.99 1.84 -4.83
C VAL A 142 -4.49 1.81 -4.54
N GLU A 143 -4.07 2.65 -3.62
CA GLU A 143 -2.72 2.69 -3.08
C GLU A 143 -2.76 2.42 -1.58
N LEU A 144 -2.04 1.40 -1.13
CA LEU A 144 -1.68 1.21 0.26
C LEU A 144 -0.34 1.87 0.49
N GLY A 145 -0.34 2.98 1.22
CA GLY A 145 0.87 3.72 1.58
C GLY A 145 1.21 3.56 3.06
N TRP A 146 2.49 3.60 3.38
CA TRP A 146 2.93 3.66 4.76
C TRP A 146 4.04 4.67 4.95
N ASN A 147 3.94 5.38 6.07
CA ASN A 147 4.74 6.54 6.40
C ASN A 147 5.85 6.13 7.35
N ILE A 148 7.06 6.16 6.84
CA ILE A 148 8.25 5.79 7.59
C ILE A 148 8.86 7.02 8.28
N PRO A 149 9.59 6.88 9.38
CA PRO A 149 10.41 7.96 9.91
C PRO A 149 11.35 8.53 8.84
N VAL A 150 11.58 9.82 8.87
CA VAL A 150 12.47 10.49 7.91
C VAL A 150 13.84 9.80 7.90
N THR A 151 14.27 9.34 6.74
CA THR A 151 15.59 8.73 6.56
C THR A 151 16.22 9.13 5.23
N THR A 152 17.53 9.07 5.15
CA THR A 152 18.28 9.27 3.89
C THR A 152 18.66 7.95 3.24
N SER A 153 18.80 6.88 4.03
CA SER A 153 19.18 5.55 3.55
C SER A 153 18.89 4.49 4.60
N GLY A 154 19.06 3.23 4.26
CA GLY A 154 18.94 2.09 5.17
C GLY A 154 18.26 0.89 4.51
N GLU A 155 18.17 -0.20 5.26
CA GLU A 155 17.43 -1.39 4.87
C GLU A 155 16.36 -1.69 5.93
N TYR A 156 15.11 -1.82 5.50
CA TYR A 156 13.96 -1.93 6.37
C TYR A 156 13.05 -3.06 5.91
N THR A 157 12.56 -3.84 6.87
CA THR A 157 11.58 -4.89 6.63
C THR A 157 10.24 -4.49 7.22
N TYR A 158 9.20 -4.56 6.38
CA TYR A 158 7.82 -4.32 6.76
C TYR A 158 6.99 -5.59 6.64
N LYS A 159 6.00 -5.72 7.49
CA LYS A 159 4.98 -6.75 7.43
C LYS A 159 3.65 -6.10 7.10
N LEU A 160 3.08 -6.50 5.97
CA LEU A 160 1.77 -6.07 5.51
C LEU A 160 0.80 -7.24 5.64
N LYS A 161 -0.39 -6.99 6.16
CA LYS A 161 -1.50 -7.94 6.12
C LYS A 161 -2.70 -7.29 5.48
N MET A 162 -3.45 -8.05 4.71
CA MET A 162 -4.67 -7.59 4.07
C MET A 162 -5.56 -8.77 3.67
N THR A 163 -6.84 -8.51 3.53
CA THR A 163 -7.81 -9.46 2.99
C THR A 163 -8.39 -8.89 1.71
N PHE A 164 -8.21 -9.59 0.60
CA PHE A 164 -8.93 -9.30 -0.64
C PHE A 164 -10.24 -10.06 -0.62
N LYS A 165 -11.34 -9.35 -0.81
CA LYS A 165 -12.70 -9.91 -0.84
C LYS A 165 -13.03 -10.41 -2.22
N ASN A 166 -13.78 -11.53 -2.28
CA ASN A 166 -14.26 -12.11 -3.53
C ASN A 166 -15.72 -11.76 -3.77
#